data_f1691ace13bfd33176052639b20ce619
#
_entry.id   f1691ace13bfd33176052639b20ce619
#
_cell.length_a   1.000
_cell.length_b   1.000
_cell.length_c   1.000
_cell.angle_alpha   90.00
_cell.angle_beta   90.00
_cell.angle_gamma   90.00
#
_symmetry.space_group_name_H-M   'P 1'
#
loop_
_entity.id
_entity.type
_entity.pdbx_description
1 polymer ?
#
loop_
_entity_poly.entity_id
_entity_poly.type
_entity_poly.pdbx_seq_one_letter_code
_entity_poly.pdbx_strand_id
1 'polypeptide(L)'
;LFRSDEVYYAGDVPRPGCNAQYHWVDERLVARKPTTLDFAEAAALPLTTLTAWELLFERMPLRLDDRRHAGQHLLVIGGAGGVGSMAIQLARHAGFEVIATASREASADWCRQMGARHVIDHRQPLQAQLHALGIDAVQVALNLADTDQYWDELGQLLAPQGHVGLIVEPRGPLRIGDPYKAKCIGIHWEFMF
;
A
#
# COMPACT_ATOMS: atom_id res chain seq x y z
N LEU A 1 9.27 -12.01 25.86
CA LEU A 1 10.59 -11.82 25.25
C LEU A 1 11.68 -11.95 26.30
N PHE A 2 12.78 -12.58 25.96
CA PHE A 2 13.95 -12.78 26.83
C PHE A 2 15.10 -11.90 26.34
N ARG A 3 16.08 -11.64 27.20
CA ARG A 3 17.23 -10.78 26.91
C ARG A 3 18.04 -11.16 25.67
N SER A 4 17.95 -12.42 25.23
CA SER A 4 18.66 -12.97 24.07
C SER A 4 17.78 -13.11 22.80
N ASP A 5 16.53 -12.68 22.84
CA ASP A 5 15.65 -12.79 21.67
C ASP A 5 16.07 -11.78 20.59
N GLU A 6 16.14 -12.24 19.36
CA GLU A 6 16.25 -11.38 18.21
C GLU A 6 14.87 -10.78 17.91
N VAL A 7 14.80 -9.45 17.84
CA VAL A 7 13.54 -8.72 17.73
C VAL A 7 13.58 -7.68 16.63
N TYR A 8 12.40 -7.26 16.17
CA TYR A 8 12.22 -6.18 15.22
C TYR A 8 10.95 -5.38 15.57
N TYR A 9 10.87 -4.11 15.14
CA TYR A 9 9.77 -3.19 15.46
C TYR A 9 9.82 -1.95 14.56
N ALA A 10 8.71 -1.24 14.43
CA ALA A 10 8.62 -0.03 13.60
C ALA A 10 9.16 1.23 14.28
N GLY A 11 9.22 1.25 15.59
CA GLY A 11 9.51 2.45 16.37
C GLY A 11 8.24 3.13 16.87
N ASP A 12 8.40 4.39 17.32
CA ASP A 12 7.34 5.20 17.89
C ASP A 12 7.66 6.68 17.61
N VAL A 13 6.77 7.41 16.92
CA VAL A 13 7.02 8.79 16.45
C VAL A 13 7.37 9.77 17.57
N PRO A 14 6.70 9.80 18.74
CA PRO A 14 7.01 10.75 19.80
C PRO A 14 8.31 10.45 20.55
N ARG A 15 9.01 9.37 20.20
CA ARG A 15 10.24 8.93 20.90
C ARG A 15 11.50 9.14 20.03
N PRO A 16 12.69 9.19 20.63
CA PRO A 16 13.94 9.21 19.88
C PRO A 16 14.04 8.02 18.92
N GLY A 17 14.61 8.25 17.74
CA GLY A 17 14.81 7.19 16.72
C GLY A 17 15.79 6.11 17.18
N CYS A 18 15.76 4.97 16.46
CA CYS A 18 16.51 3.76 16.80
C CYS A 18 17.93 3.69 16.20
N ASN A 19 18.45 4.77 15.63
CA ASN A 19 19.85 4.86 15.14
C ASN A 19 20.84 4.98 16.32
N ALA A 20 20.89 3.96 17.16
CA ALA A 20 21.71 3.90 18.37
C ALA A 20 22.10 2.47 18.69
N GLN A 21 23.16 2.31 19.51
CA GLN A 21 23.60 0.98 19.99
C GLN A 21 22.56 0.33 20.93
N TYR A 22 21.79 1.14 21.65
CA TYR A 22 20.74 0.72 22.55
C TYR A 22 19.52 1.60 22.35
N HIS A 23 18.34 0.99 22.35
CA HIS A 23 17.07 1.70 22.21
C HIS A 23 16.05 1.23 23.23
N TRP A 24 15.40 2.18 23.90
CA TRP A 24 14.27 1.91 24.78
C TRP A 24 12.99 1.86 23.97
N VAL A 25 12.35 0.71 23.94
CA VAL A 25 11.09 0.49 23.24
C VAL A 25 10.08 -0.17 24.16
N ASP A 26 8.80 0.15 23.99
CA ASP A 26 7.73 -0.54 24.71
C ASP A 26 7.65 -1.99 24.22
N GLU A 27 7.64 -2.95 25.16
CA GLU A 27 7.62 -4.38 24.80
C GLU A 27 6.40 -4.80 23.99
N ARG A 28 5.29 -4.03 24.06
CA ARG A 28 4.08 -4.28 23.26
C ARG A 28 4.26 -3.98 21.77
N LEU A 29 5.25 -3.15 21.42
CA LEU A 29 5.57 -2.77 20.04
C LEU A 29 6.59 -3.68 19.39
N VAL A 30 7.13 -4.65 20.15
CA VAL A 30 8.25 -5.49 19.71
C VAL A 30 7.76 -6.89 19.39
N ALA A 31 8.20 -7.42 18.26
CA ALA A 31 7.95 -8.80 17.85
C ALA A 31 9.27 -9.57 17.66
N ARG A 32 9.21 -10.90 17.69
CA ARG A 32 10.35 -11.74 17.34
C ARG A 32 10.67 -11.59 15.86
N LYS A 33 11.94 -11.38 15.54
CA LYS A 33 12.43 -11.34 14.18
C LYS A 33 12.15 -12.68 13.47
N PRO A 34 11.70 -12.69 12.21
CA PRO A 34 11.62 -13.90 11.42
C PRO A 34 12.98 -14.61 11.35
N THR A 35 13.00 -15.91 11.59
CA THR A 35 14.24 -16.69 11.59
C THR A 35 14.84 -16.90 10.20
N THR A 36 14.03 -16.71 9.16
CA THR A 36 14.41 -16.85 7.74
C THR A 36 15.05 -15.60 7.15
N LEU A 37 15.06 -14.47 7.88
CA LEU A 37 15.59 -13.19 7.43
C LEU A 37 16.78 -12.77 8.30
N ASP A 38 17.75 -12.13 7.68
CA ASP A 38 18.79 -11.43 8.43
C ASP A 38 18.25 -10.14 9.09
N PHE A 39 19.10 -9.44 9.88
CA PHE A 39 18.65 -8.23 10.57
C PHE A 39 18.33 -7.07 9.61
N ALA A 40 19.03 -6.93 8.51
CA ALA A 40 18.82 -5.86 7.54
C ALA A 40 17.50 -6.10 6.78
N GLU A 41 17.26 -7.33 6.33
CA GLU A 41 16.01 -7.73 5.68
C GLU A 41 14.82 -7.58 6.63
N ALA A 42 14.96 -8.05 7.87
CA ALA A 42 13.90 -7.94 8.87
C ALA A 42 13.59 -6.48 9.23
N ALA A 43 14.60 -5.61 9.30
CA ALA A 43 14.41 -4.20 9.62
C ALA A 43 13.61 -3.42 8.55
N ALA A 44 13.58 -3.91 7.31
CA ALA A 44 12.82 -3.28 6.23
C ALA A 44 11.31 -3.54 6.31
N LEU A 45 10.87 -4.51 7.14
CA LEU A 45 9.47 -4.95 7.14
C LEU A 45 8.53 -4.11 8.04
N PRO A 46 8.85 -3.78 9.31
CA PRO A 46 7.85 -3.39 10.27
C PRO A 46 7.00 -2.19 9.84
N LEU A 47 7.62 -1.05 9.57
CA LEU A 47 6.92 0.17 9.20
C LEU A 47 6.05 -0.02 7.95
N THR A 48 6.64 -0.52 6.90
CA THR A 48 6.00 -0.63 5.58
C THR A 48 4.93 -1.70 5.54
N THR A 49 5.12 -2.79 6.28
CA THR A 49 4.13 -3.87 6.36
C THR A 49 2.92 -3.46 7.21
N LEU A 50 3.15 -2.80 8.36
CA LEU A 50 2.06 -2.29 9.20
C LEU A 50 1.22 -1.26 8.43
N THR A 51 1.86 -0.28 7.78
CA THR A 51 1.15 0.69 6.94
C THR A 51 0.29 0.00 5.87
N ALA A 52 0.85 -0.97 5.14
CA ALA A 52 0.10 -1.67 4.11
C ALA A 52 -1.02 -2.54 4.68
N TRP A 53 -0.77 -3.23 5.78
CA TRP A 53 -1.75 -4.08 6.47
C TRP A 53 -2.92 -3.27 7.01
N GLU A 54 -2.62 -2.22 7.79
CA GLU A 54 -3.65 -1.40 8.40
C GLU A 54 -4.49 -0.70 7.35
N LEU A 55 -3.86 -0.13 6.31
CA LEU A 55 -4.60 0.51 5.23
C LEU A 55 -5.57 -0.45 4.54
N LEU A 56 -5.13 -1.68 4.24
CA LEU A 56 -5.96 -2.67 3.54
C LEU A 56 -7.04 -3.31 4.44
N PHE A 57 -6.67 -3.70 5.66
CA PHE A 57 -7.51 -4.61 6.46
C PHE A 57 -8.09 -4.00 7.74
N GLU A 58 -7.61 -2.82 8.16
CA GLU A 58 -8.13 -2.12 9.33
C GLU A 58 -8.89 -0.84 8.95
N ARG A 59 -8.40 -0.10 7.94
CA ARG A 59 -9.06 1.15 7.50
C ARG A 59 -10.10 0.89 6.41
N MET A 60 -9.82 -0.02 5.49
CA MET A 60 -10.78 -0.45 4.47
C MET A 60 -11.57 -1.69 4.93
N PRO A 61 -12.79 -1.89 4.43
CA PRO A 61 -13.57 -3.07 4.77
C PRO A 61 -13.12 -4.32 3.97
N LEU A 62 -11.81 -4.50 3.81
CA LEU A 62 -11.23 -5.65 3.11
C LEU A 62 -10.84 -6.74 4.10
N ARG A 63 -10.76 -7.97 3.63
CA ARG A 63 -10.36 -9.13 4.44
C ARG A 63 -9.36 -9.97 3.67
N LEU A 64 -8.36 -10.47 4.37
CA LEU A 64 -7.30 -11.27 3.79
C LEU A 64 -7.80 -12.60 3.19
N ASP A 65 -8.83 -13.18 3.78
CA ASP A 65 -9.40 -14.47 3.45
C ASP A 65 -10.72 -14.39 2.64
N ASP A 66 -11.03 -13.23 2.08
CA ASP A 66 -12.30 -13.01 1.40
C ASP A 66 -12.23 -13.41 -0.09
N ARG A 67 -12.87 -14.53 -0.44
CA ARG A 67 -12.96 -15.00 -1.83
C ARG A 67 -13.65 -14.02 -2.78
N ARG A 68 -14.38 -13.01 -2.27
CA ARG A 68 -15.01 -11.97 -3.10
C ARG A 68 -14.01 -11.06 -3.79
N HIS A 69 -12.74 -11.07 -3.36
CA HIS A 69 -11.68 -10.32 -4.03
C HIS A 69 -11.15 -11.01 -5.29
N ALA A 70 -11.49 -12.29 -5.50
CA ALA A 70 -11.06 -13.01 -6.70
C ALA A 70 -11.59 -12.34 -7.98
N GLY A 71 -10.68 -11.97 -8.89
CA GLY A 71 -10.99 -11.25 -10.12
C GLY A 71 -11.26 -9.76 -9.96
N GLN A 72 -11.16 -9.21 -8.75
CA GLN A 72 -11.18 -7.76 -8.53
C GLN A 72 -9.78 -7.16 -8.75
N HIS A 73 -9.75 -5.94 -9.26
CA HIS A 73 -8.51 -5.22 -9.53
C HIS A 73 -8.16 -4.26 -8.39
N LEU A 74 -6.89 -4.27 -7.99
CA LEU A 74 -6.32 -3.31 -7.03
C LEU A 74 -5.13 -2.60 -7.67
N LEU A 75 -5.22 -1.28 -7.75
CA LEU A 75 -4.17 -0.41 -8.28
C LEU A 75 -3.27 0.10 -7.16
N VAL A 76 -1.95 -0.07 -7.30
CA VAL A 76 -0.93 0.46 -6.38
C VAL A 76 -0.11 1.53 -7.07
N ILE A 77 -0.33 2.80 -6.76
CA ILE A 77 0.52 3.91 -7.20
C ILE A 77 1.73 3.99 -6.27
N GLY A 78 2.94 3.96 -6.85
CA GLY A 78 4.18 3.85 -6.08
C GLY A 78 4.56 2.40 -5.72
N GLY A 79 4.24 1.45 -6.60
CA GLY A 79 4.37 0.00 -6.33
C GLY A 79 5.76 -0.46 -5.94
N ALA A 80 6.83 0.16 -6.45
CA ALA A 80 8.21 -0.22 -6.13
C ALA A 80 8.75 0.41 -4.83
N GLY A 81 7.96 1.23 -4.13
CA GLY A 81 8.31 1.76 -2.82
C GLY A 81 8.16 0.73 -1.70
N GLY A 82 8.60 1.08 -0.49
CA GLY A 82 8.53 0.18 0.67
C GLY A 82 7.11 -0.31 0.97
N VAL A 83 6.16 0.62 1.15
CA VAL A 83 4.74 0.29 1.39
C VAL A 83 4.13 -0.40 0.18
N GLY A 84 4.46 0.06 -1.05
CA GLY A 84 3.97 -0.54 -2.29
C GLY A 84 4.37 -2.01 -2.44
N SER A 85 5.62 -2.35 -2.09
CA SER A 85 6.12 -3.72 -2.11
C SER A 85 5.33 -4.65 -1.18
N MET A 86 4.99 -4.18 0.01
CA MET A 86 4.18 -4.95 0.96
C MET A 86 2.72 -5.03 0.53
N ALA A 87 2.16 -3.91 0.06
CA ALA A 87 0.78 -3.83 -0.39
C ALA A 87 0.49 -4.77 -1.58
N ILE A 88 1.42 -4.87 -2.54
CA ILE A 88 1.31 -5.80 -3.68
C ILE A 88 1.20 -7.25 -3.18
N GLN A 89 2.07 -7.65 -2.27
CA GLN A 89 2.09 -9.02 -1.74
C GLN A 89 0.82 -9.33 -0.95
N LEU A 90 0.41 -8.44 -0.05
CA LEU A 90 -0.80 -8.59 0.77
C LEU A 90 -2.07 -8.61 -0.08
N ALA A 91 -2.21 -7.70 -1.04
CA ALA A 91 -3.36 -7.64 -1.93
C ALA A 91 -3.46 -8.90 -2.81
N ARG A 92 -2.32 -9.37 -3.35
CA ARG A 92 -2.29 -10.64 -4.08
C ARG A 92 -2.71 -11.82 -3.20
N HIS A 93 -2.22 -11.87 -1.96
CA HIS A 93 -2.59 -12.93 -1.02
C HIS A 93 -4.09 -12.89 -0.67
N ALA A 94 -4.67 -11.70 -0.60
CA ALA A 94 -6.11 -11.50 -0.43
C ALA A 94 -6.95 -11.86 -1.68
N GLY A 95 -6.31 -12.17 -2.81
CA GLY A 95 -6.98 -12.64 -4.04
C GLY A 95 -7.19 -11.59 -5.12
N PHE A 96 -6.70 -10.36 -4.95
CA PHE A 96 -6.79 -9.32 -5.97
C PHE A 96 -5.86 -9.59 -7.16
N GLU A 97 -6.29 -9.14 -8.33
CA GLU A 97 -5.40 -8.91 -9.47
C GLU A 97 -4.73 -7.54 -9.31
N VAL A 98 -3.45 -7.55 -8.95
CA VAL A 98 -2.73 -6.32 -8.61
C VAL A 98 -2.12 -5.67 -9.85
N ILE A 99 -2.43 -4.37 -10.04
CA ILE A 99 -1.78 -3.49 -11.00
C ILE A 99 -0.88 -2.53 -10.22
N ALA A 100 0.39 -2.46 -10.56
CA ALA A 100 1.33 -1.54 -9.93
C ALA A 100 1.80 -0.47 -10.90
N THR A 101 2.16 0.71 -10.40
CA THR A 101 2.79 1.72 -11.25
C THR A 101 4.29 1.75 -11.05
N ALA A 102 5.04 1.77 -12.15
CA ALA A 102 6.49 1.99 -12.18
C ALA A 102 6.90 2.55 -13.53
N SER A 103 7.95 3.40 -13.57
CA SER A 103 8.40 4.04 -14.81
C SER A 103 9.80 3.63 -15.26
N ARG A 104 10.53 2.89 -14.42
CA ARG A 104 11.86 2.35 -14.73
C ARG A 104 11.75 0.82 -14.79
N GLU A 105 12.49 0.20 -15.71
CA GLU A 105 12.47 -1.26 -15.89
C GLU A 105 12.77 -2.01 -14.59
N ALA A 106 13.84 -1.66 -13.88
CA ALA A 106 14.17 -2.29 -12.61
C ALA A 106 13.05 -2.18 -11.56
N SER A 107 12.33 -1.04 -11.52
CA SER A 107 11.17 -0.87 -10.63
C SER A 107 9.96 -1.70 -11.09
N ALA A 108 9.78 -1.84 -12.40
CA ALA A 108 8.71 -2.67 -12.95
C ALA A 108 8.96 -4.16 -12.66
N ASP A 109 10.20 -4.61 -12.83
CA ASP A 109 10.61 -5.99 -12.52
C ASP A 109 10.44 -6.28 -11.03
N TRP A 110 10.81 -5.33 -10.18
CA TRP A 110 10.57 -5.45 -8.74
C TRP A 110 9.08 -5.62 -8.42
N CYS A 111 8.20 -4.79 -9.01
CA CYS A 111 6.76 -4.93 -8.81
C CYS A 111 6.25 -6.31 -9.26
N ARG A 112 6.75 -6.84 -10.39
CA ARG A 112 6.39 -8.19 -10.85
C ARG A 112 6.86 -9.28 -9.89
N GLN A 113 8.10 -9.15 -9.36
CA GLN A 113 8.65 -10.08 -8.35
C GLN A 113 7.81 -10.06 -7.07
N MET A 114 7.32 -8.89 -6.65
CA MET A 114 6.41 -8.77 -5.51
C MET A 114 5.02 -9.36 -5.78
N GLY A 115 4.68 -9.59 -7.04
CA GLY A 115 3.45 -10.28 -7.44
C GLY A 115 2.41 -9.43 -8.16
N ALA A 116 2.78 -8.24 -8.63
CA ALA A 116 1.91 -7.46 -9.51
C ALA A 116 1.68 -8.22 -10.82
N ARG A 117 0.40 -8.38 -11.22
CA ARG A 117 0.02 -9.02 -12.48
C ARG A 117 0.33 -8.12 -13.66
N HIS A 118 0.09 -6.81 -13.50
CA HIS A 118 0.37 -5.81 -14.52
C HIS A 118 1.19 -4.67 -13.90
N VAL A 119 2.06 -4.09 -14.73
CA VAL A 119 2.80 -2.87 -14.37
C VAL A 119 2.58 -1.85 -15.45
N ILE A 120 2.14 -0.66 -15.08
CA ILE A 120 1.85 0.47 -15.96
C ILE A 120 2.75 1.67 -15.61
N ASP A 121 2.98 2.55 -16.58
CA ASP A 121 3.87 3.71 -16.40
C ASP A 121 3.08 4.91 -15.86
N HIS A 122 3.40 5.33 -14.65
CA HIS A 122 2.76 6.48 -14.00
C HIS A 122 3.04 7.84 -14.68
N ARG A 123 3.95 7.90 -15.66
CA ARG A 123 4.20 9.11 -16.49
C ARG A 123 3.21 9.26 -17.63
N GLN A 124 2.39 8.25 -17.88
CA GLN A 124 1.37 8.22 -18.90
C GLN A 124 -0.03 8.15 -18.26
N PRO A 125 -1.10 8.59 -18.93
CA PRO A 125 -2.45 8.48 -18.40
C PRO A 125 -2.78 7.05 -17.99
N LEU A 126 -3.12 6.85 -16.72
CA LEU A 126 -3.36 5.51 -16.16
C LEU A 126 -4.60 4.88 -16.79
N GLN A 127 -5.65 5.67 -17.03
CA GLN A 127 -6.90 5.19 -17.62
C GLN A 127 -6.68 4.53 -18.99
N ALA A 128 -5.91 5.16 -19.86
CA ALA A 128 -5.64 4.62 -21.20
C ALA A 128 -4.90 3.28 -21.13
N GLN A 129 -3.96 3.16 -20.19
CA GLN A 129 -3.21 1.92 -19.99
C GLN A 129 -4.08 0.80 -19.40
N LEU A 130 -4.96 1.12 -18.45
CA LEU A 130 -5.91 0.14 -17.90
C LEU A 130 -6.88 -0.35 -18.98
N HIS A 131 -7.43 0.54 -19.80
CA HIS A 131 -8.30 0.16 -20.93
C HIS A 131 -7.56 -0.75 -21.93
N ALA A 132 -6.27 -0.50 -22.20
CA ALA A 132 -5.47 -1.37 -23.08
C ALA A 132 -5.28 -2.80 -22.49
N LEU A 133 -5.42 -2.95 -21.18
CA LEU A 133 -5.43 -4.24 -20.49
C LEU A 133 -6.84 -4.86 -20.39
N GLY A 134 -7.87 -4.19 -20.90
CA GLY A 134 -9.26 -4.63 -20.78
C GLY A 134 -9.87 -4.35 -19.40
N ILE A 135 -9.29 -3.42 -18.64
CA ILE A 135 -9.72 -3.06 -17.28
C ILE A 135 -10.40 -1.70 -17.34
N ASP A 136 -11.72 -1.66 -17.17
CA ASP A 136 -12.51 -0.44 -17.23
C ASP A 136 -12.50 0.33 -15.90
N ALA A 137 -12.38 -0.38 -14.76
CA ALA A 137 -12.33 0.20 -13.44
C ALA A 137 -11.60 -0.71 -12.44
N VAL A 138 -11.12 -0.11 -11.34
CA VAL A 138 -10.49 -0.83 -10.23
C VAL A 138 -11.37 -0.71 -8.97
N GLN A 139 -11.47 -1.77 -8.19
CA GLN A 139 -12.26 -1.79 -6.96
C GLN A 139 -11.55 -1.07 -5.81
N VAL A 140 -10.21 -1.11 -5.82
CA VAL A 140 -9.38 -0.50 -4.80
C VAL A 140 -8.20 0.22 -5.48
N ALA A 141 -7.86 1.40 -4.98
CA ALA A 141 -6.66 2.11 -5.36
C ALA A 141 -5.88 2.53 -4.11
N LEU A 142 -4.58 2.27 -4.08
CA LEU A 142 -3.67 2.76 -3.06
C LEU A 142 -2.78 3.84 -3.69
N ASN A 143 -2.90 5.07 -3.23
CA ASN A 143 -1.99 6.14 -3.64
C ASN A 143 -0.94 6.35 -2.56
N LEU A 144 0.24 5.81 -2.81
CA LEU A 144 1.38 5.78 -1.89
C LEU A 144 2.49 6.76 -2.29
N ALA A 145 2.19 7.66 -3.25
CA ALA A 145 3.18 8.56 -3.83
C ALA A 145 2.81 10.05 -3.69
N ASP A 146 1.84 10.54 -4.43
CA ASP A 146 1.43 11.95 -4.43
C ASP A 146 -0.10 12.05 -4.52
N THR A 147 -0.73 12.51 -3.44
CA THR A 147 -2.20 12.54 -3.36
C THR A 147 -2.78 13.57 -4.35
N ASP A 148 -2.19 14.75 -4.47
CA ASP A 148 -2.72 15.79 -5.37
C ASP A 148 -2.62 15.39 -6.84
N GLN A 149 -1.50 14.76 -7.23
CA GLN A 149 -1.23 14.42 -8.62
C GLN A 149 -2.26 13.44 -9.20
N TYR A 150 -2.71 12.45 -8.41
CA TYR A 150 -3.56 11.37 -8.90
C TYR A 150 -5.02 11.49 -8.50
N TRP A 151 -5.38 12.49 -7.67
CA TRP A 151 -6.71 12.56 -7.07
C TRP A 151 -7.83 12.57 -8.11
N ASP A 152 -7.80 13.47 -9.07
CA ASP A 152 -8.87 13.58 -10.06
C ASP A 152 -8.95 12.33 -10.96
N GLU A 153 -7.81 11.76 -11.37
CA GLU A 153 -7.78 10.55 -12.18
C GLU A 153 -8.30 9.34 -11.41
N LEU A 154 -7.93 9.18 -10.14
CA LEU A 154 -8.40 8.08 -9.29
C LEU A 154 -9.92 8.07 -9.14
N GLY A 155 -10.55 9.23 -9.03
CA GLY A 155 -12.01 9.33 -9.01
C GLY A 155 -12.66 8.77 -10.27
N GLN A 156 -12.02 8.88 -11.43
CA GLN A 156 -12.51 8.32 -12.69
C GLN A 156 -12.28 6.78 -12.73
N LEU A 157 -11.11 6.33 -12.28
CA LEU A 157 -10.67 4.93 -12.37
C LEU A 157 -11.39 3.99 -11.40
N LEU A 158 -11.84 4.50 -10.24
CA LEU A 158 -12.50 3.69 -9.24
C LEU A 158 -13.90 3.25 -9.70
N ALA A 159 -14.21 1.99 -9.44
CA ALA A 159 -15.55 1.43 -9.60
C ALA A 159 -16.53 2.08 -8.61
N PRO A 160 -17.86 2.08 -8.88
CA PRO A 160 -18.84 2.44 -7.88
C PRO A 160 -18.67 1.62 -6.59
N GLN A 161 -18.76 2.27 -5.44
CA GLN A 161 -18.49 1.71 -4.10
C GLN A 161 -17.06 1.20 -3.90
N GLY A 162 -16.12 1.65 -4.75
CA GLY A 162 -14.71 1.36 -4.59
C GLY A 162 -14.06 2.13 -3.44
N HIS A 163 -12.81 1.82 -3.17
CA HIS A 163 -12.07 2.40 -2.05
C HIS A 163 -10.75 3.00 -2.51
N VAL A 164 -10.40 4.18 -1.99
CA VAL A 164 -9.08 4.78 -2.15
C VAL A 164 -8.37 4.87 -0.81
N GLY A 165 -7.14 4.40 -0.77
CA GLY A 165 -6.24 4.49 0.39
C GLY A 165 -5.12 5.48 0.16
N LEU A 166 -4.84 6.31 1.14
CA LEU A 166 -3.91 7.43 1.10
C LEU A 166 -2.96 7.38 2.30
N ILE A 167 -1.66 7.68 2.06
CA ILE A 167 -0.65 7.81 3.11
C ILE A 167 0.11 9.14 3.03
N VAL A 168 -0.06 9.90 1.95
CA VAL A 168 0.62 11.16 1.72
C VAL A 168 -0.38 12.29 1.86
N GLU A 169 -0.11 13.22 2.78
CA GLU A 169 -0.97 14.38 2.99
C GLU A 169 -1.00 15.27 1.74
N PRO A 170 -2.19 15.73 1.29
CA PRO A 170 -2.30 16.65 0.17
C PRO A 170 -1.80 18.05 0.54
N ARG A 171 -1.29 18.77 -0.44
CA ARG A 171 -0.82 20.15 -0.26
C ARG A 171 -1.94 21.17 -0.08
N GLY A 172 -3.17 20.76 -0.38
CA GLY A 172 -4.35 21.63 -0.28
C GLY A 172 -5.65 20.84 -0.20
N PRO A 173 -6.81 21.52 -0.16
CA PRO A 173 -8.11 20.87 -0.05
C PRO A 173 -8.40 19.96 -1.25
N LEU A 174 -8.79 18.73 -1.01
CA LEU A 174 -9.23 17.78 -2.03
C LEU A 174 -10.71 18.01 -2.38
N ARG A 175 -11.04 17.89 -3.67
CA ARG A 175 -12.42 17.92 -4.17
C ARG A 175 -13.05 16.55 -4.00
N ILE A 176 -14.02 16.43 -3.08
CA ILE A 176 -14.73 15.17 -2.77
C ILE A 176 -16.14 15.09 -3.40
N GLY A 177 -16.48 16.04 -4.32
CA GLY A 177 -17.71 15.98 -5.11
C GLY A 177 -17.68 14.85 -6.14
N ASP A 178 -18.40 15.03 -7.25
CA ASP A 178 -18.36 14.05 -8.34
C ASP A 178 -16.94 13.99 -8.97
N PRO A 179 -16.45 12.78 -9.30
CA PRO A 179 -17.15 11.50 -9.33
C PRO A 179 -17.17 10.73 -8.00
N TYR A 180 -16.44 11.14 -6.98
CA TYR A 180 -16.34 10.45 -5.68
C TYR A 180 -17.71 10.26 -5.02
N LYS A 181 -18.51 11.34 -4.99
CA LYS A 181 -19.89 11.31 -4.45
C LYS A 181 -20.81 10.41 -5.27
N ALA A 182 -20.84 10.59 -6.60
CA ALA A 182 -21.74 9.84 -7.47
C ALA A 182 -21.48 8.32 -7.44
N LYS A 183 -20.21 7.94 -7.26
CA LYS A 183 -19.79 6.54 -7.15
C LYS A 183 -19.78 6.01 -5.71
N CYS A 184 -20.09 6.82 -4.70
CA CYS A 184 -20.04 6.44 -3.28
C CYS A 184 -18.68 5.87 -2.87
N ILE A 185 -17.57 6.52 -3.27
CA ILE A 185 -16.22 6.03 -3.01
C ILE A 185 -15.85 6.21 -1.55
N GLY A 186 -15.34 5.15 -0.92
CA GLY A 186 -14.73 5.18 0.40
C GLY A 186 -13.31 5.79 0.33
N ILE A 187 -13.04 6.80 1.17
CA ILE A 187 -11.73 7.45 1.29
C ILE A 187 -11.14 7.07 2.64
N HIS A 188 -9.93 6.52 2.62
CA HIS A 188 -9.27 5.97 3.80
C HIS A 188 -7.87 6.54 3.94
N TRP A 189 -7.55 6.99 5.14
CA TRP A 189 -6.22 7.45 5.50
C TRP A 189 -5.52 6.42 6.38
N GLU A 190 -4.24 6.27 6.15
CA GLU A 190 -3.37 5.52 7.05
C GLU A 190 -2.22 6.38 7.54
N PHE A 191 -2.09 6.38 8.86
CA PHE A 191 -0.96 6.91 9.59
C PHE A 191 -0.72 5.97 10.76
N MET A 192 0.26 5.09 10.65
CA MET A 192 0.45 3.94 11.53
C MET A 192 0.98 4.27 12.94
N PHE A 193 0.99 5.51 13.35
CA PHE A 193 1.47 5.94 14.67
C PHE A 193 0.34 6.48 15.53
#